data_0bb661b122373602ba725c96fecbe52c
#
_entry.id   0bb661b122373602ba725c96fecbe52c
#
_cell.length_a   1.000
_cell.length_b   1.000
_cell.length_c   1.000
_cell.angle_alpha   90.00
_cell.angle_beta   90.00
_cell.angle_gamma   90.00
#
_symmetry.space_group_name_H-M   'P 1'
#
loop_
_entity.id
_entity.type
_entity.pdbx_description
1 polymer ?
#
loop_
_entity_poly.entity_id
_entity_poly.type
_entity_poly.pdbx_seq_one_letter_code
_entity_poly.pdbx_strand_id
1 'polypeptide(L)'
;IYGMGKSAGNAPIELVAMHLNDCFGKDYHISQILEAIDANIMDFYKPATWGYNMFFFIAALNNCHPNYVSDLMNKRTLSVKAINQILGKLEGDKKLLYDKNYLENLYLEYQNVDVDDTADMAELTEAFAGRNVLLLGPGMNVEKQKDRIESYVKENDPIIVSINFVSELFKPDYIFLSNAKRYVQLATELLQKGDEFKVIATSNVTKTSGKFDYTLKYATLLDEDAEIIDNSFIMLLKVMIRLGVK
;
A
#
# COMPACT_ATOMS: atom_id res chain seq x y z
N ILE A 1 -9.16 6.52 29.92
CA ILE A 1 -9.32 7.98 29.84
C ILE A 1 -9.16 8.36 28.37
N TYR A 2 -10.08 9.15 27.83
CA TYR A 2 -10.05 9.64 26.43
C TYR A 2 -9.79 8.55 25.39
N GLY A 3 -10.27 7.32 25.65
CA GLY A 3 -10.05 6.15 24.79
C GLY A 3 -8.60 5.68 24.68
N MET A 4 -7.73 6.00 25.67
CA MET A 4 -6.30 5.67 25.65
C MET A 4 -6.04 4.20 25.35
N GLY A 5 -5.07 3.93 24.46
CA GLY A 5 -4.58 2.59 24.10
C GLY A 5 -4.90 2.18 22.67
N LYS A 6 -4.25 1.09 22.22
CA LYS A 6 -4.33 0.57 20.85
C LYS A 6 -5.56 -0.33 20.63
N SER A 7 -6.76 0.15 20.98
CA SER A 7 -7.97 -0.67 20.83
C SER A 7 -9.18 0.16 20.45
N ALA A 8 -9.98 -0.39 19.53
CA ALA A 8 -11.29 0.18 19.17
C ALA A 8 -12.31 0.10 20.31
N GLY A 9 -12.07 -0.75 21.31
CA GLY A 9 -12.97 -0.99 22.43
C GLY A 9 -12.61 -0.24 23.73
N ASN A 10 -11.56 0.59 23.73
CA ASN A 10 -11.19 1.37 24.90
C ASN A 10 -12.21 2.49 25.14
N ALA A 11 -13.02 2.35 26.17
CA ALA A 11 -14.07 3.31 26.48
C ALA A 11 -13.49 4.66 26.99
N PRO A 12 -13.89 5.79 26.38
CA PRO A 12 -13.62 7.12 26.92
C PRO A 12 -14.36 7.30 28.25
N ILE A 13 -13.63 7.52 29.34
CA ILE A 13 -14.23 7.58 30.69
C ILE A 13 -15.21 8.76 30.84
N GLU A 14 -14.92 9.86 30.15
CA GLU A 14 -15.80 11.04 30.10
C GLU A 14 -17.17 10.71 29.49
N LEU A 15 -17.23 9.89 28.44
CA LEU A 15 -18.50 9.45 27.86
C LEU A 15 -19.22 8.43 28.75
N VAL A 16 -18.47 7.54 29.41
CA VAL A 16 -19.04 6.58 30.37
C VAL A 16 -19.63 7.32 31.58
N ALA A 17 -18.91 8.30 32.15
CA ALA A 17 -19.39 9.09 33.26
C ALA A 17 -20.65 9.90 32.89
N MET A 18 -20.66 10.53 31.71
CA MET A 18 -21.84 11.23 31.19
C MET A 18 -23.05 10.27 31.06
N HIS A 19 -22.85 9.10 30.48
CA HIS A 19 -23.93 8.10 30.34
C HIS A 19 -24.45 7.64 31.70
N LEU A 20 -23.57 7.44 32.67
CA LEU A 20 -23.97 7.06 34.04
C LEU A 20 -24.76 8.17 34.75
N ASN A 21 -24.40 9.43 34.54
CA ASN A 21 -25.19 10.55 35.05
C ASN A 21 -26.60 10.55 34.44
N ASP A 22 -26.69 10.48 33.10
CA ASP A 22 -27.92 10.62 32.34
C ASP A 22 -28.89 9.45 32.56
N CYS A 23 -28.38 8.23 32.55
CA CYS A 23 -29.21 7.01 32.54
C CYS A 23 -29.38 6.37 33.92
N PHE A 24 -28.45 6.61 34.85
CA PHE A 24 -28.41 5.91 36.11
C PHE A 24 -28.40 6.88 37.34
N GLY A 25 -28.64 8.17 37.10
CA GLY A 25 -28.75 9.19 38.16
C GLY A 25 -27.48 9.35 39.01
N LYS A 26 -26.31 9.11 38.39
CA LYS A 26 -25.02 9.40 39.04
C LYS A 26 -24.68 10.87 38.92
N ASP A 27 -23.76 11.35 39.72
CA ASP A 27 -23.34 12.75 39.77
C ASP A 27 -21.81 12.84 39.63
N TYR A 28 -21.29 12.40 38.49
CA TYR A 28 -19.88 12.58 38.17
C TYR A 28 -19.64 13.98 37.61
N HIS A 29 -18.60 14.66 38.10
CA HIS A 29 -18.25 16.00 37.67
C HIS A 29 -17.52 15.98 36.33
N ILE A 30 -18.27 16.01 35.24
CA ILE A 30 -17.73 15.89 33.86
C ILE A 30 -16.71 17.00 33.56
N SER A 31 -16.95 18.25 34.02
CA SER A 31 -16.00 19.36 33.81
C SER A 31 -14.63 19.08 34.42
N GLN A 32 -14.58 18.49 35.63
CA GLN A 32 -13.32 18.14 36.30
C GLN A 32 -12.59 17.01 35.55
N ILE A 33 -13.34 16.05 35.00
CA ILE A 33 -12.75 15.00 34.17
C ILE A 33 -12.12 15.62 32.91
N LEU A 34 -12.81 16.53 32.26
CA LEU A 34 -12.30 17.21 31.07
C LEU A 34 -11.08 18.07 31.36
N GLU A 35 -11.08 18.83 32.45
CA GLU A 35 -9.92 19.61 32.91
C GLU A 35 -8.71 18.71 33.20
N ALA A 36 -8.92 17.56 33.84
CA ALA A 36 -7.86 16.61 34.12
C ALA A 36 -7.29 15.99 32.81
N ILE A 37 -8.15 15.74 31.83
CA ILE A 37 -7.73 15.26 30.49
C ILE A 37 -6.89 16.34 29.81
N ASP A 38 -7.39 17.56 29.73
CA ASP A 38 -6.71 18.66 29.05
C ASP A 38 -5.34 18.95 29.68
N ALA A 39 -5.29 19.06 31.00
CA ALA A 39 -4.07 19.42 31.70
C ALA A 39 -2.99 18.32 31.75
N ASN A 40 -3.35 17.03 31.61
CA ASN A 40 -2.40 15.94 31.88
C ASN A 40 -2.32 14.88 30.78
N ILE A 41 -3.34 14.76 29.91
CA ILE A 41 -3.44 13.67 28.98
C ILE A 41 -3.18 14.11 27.53
N MET A 42 -3.59 15.34 27.19
CA MET A 42 -3.48 15.83 25.81
C MET A 42 -2.04 15.96 25.33
N ASP A 43 -1.07 16.19 26.21
CA ASP A 43 0.35 16.21 25.88
C ASP A 43 0.87 14.87 25.37
N PHE A 44 0.24 13.76 25.76
CA PHE A 44 0.58 12.40 25.35
C PHE A 44 -0.28 11.90 24.19
N TYR A 45 -1.29 12.66 23.79
CA TYR A 45 -2.25 12.23 22.78
C TYR A 45 -1.60 12.07 21.40
N LYS A 46 -1.72 10.86 20.84
CA LYS A 46 -1.23 10.53 19.50
C LYS A 46 -2.35 9.90 18.67
N PRO A 47 -3.03 10.66 17.80
CA PRO A 47 -4.20 10.18 17.05
C PRO A 47 -3.96 8.87 16.29
N ALA A 48 -2.75 8.65 15.76
CA ALA A 48 -2.42 7.46 14.99
C ALA A 48 -2.35 6.16 15.82
N THR A 49 -2.13 6.25 17.12
CA THR A 49 -1.90 5.09 18.01
C THR A 49 -2.81 5.03 19.21
N TRP A 50 -3.83 5.90 19.25
CA TRP A 50 -4.68 6.11 20.40
C TRP A 50 -6.15 5.96 20.05
N GLY A 51 -6.85 5.12 20.81
CA GLY A 51 -8.29 4.99 20.72
C GLY A 51 -8.78 4.31 19.44
N TYR A 52 -9.96 4.72 19.01
CA TYR A 52 -10.58 4.18 17.81
C TYR A 52 -9.86 4.66 16.56
N ASN A 53 -9.41 3.69 15.76
CA ASN A 53 -9.11 3.91 14.35
C ASN A 53 -9.51 2.68 13.54
N MET A 54 -9.65 2.84 12.23
CA MET A 54 -10.10 1.79 11.32
C MET A 54 -9.24 0.52 11.40
N PHE A 55 -7.96 0.66 11.66
CA PHE A 55 -7.03 -0.48 11.67
C PHE A 55 -7.15 -1.30 12.94
N PHE A 56 -7.26 -0.65 14.09
CA PHE A 56 -7.55 -1.36 15.34
C PHE A 56 -8.95 -1.99 15.35
N PHE A 57 -9.91 -1.36 14.65
CA PHE A 57 -11.20 -1.99 14.40
C PHE A 57 -11.04 -3.30 13.60
N ILE A 58 -10.21 -3.31 12.54
CA ILE A 58 -9.95 -4.54 11.76
C ILE A 58 -9.26 -5.61 12.62
N ALA A 59 -8.33 -5.23 13.49
CA ALA A 59 -7.70 -6.15 14.43
C ALA A 59 -8.74 -6.78 15.38
N ALA A 60 -9.62 -5.96 15.93
CA ALA A 60 -10.71 -6.41 16.82
C ALA A 60 -11.70 -7.32 16.05
N LEU A 61 -12.07 -6.96 14.81
CA LEU A 61 -12.96 -7.77 13.96
C LEU A 61 -12.41 -9.18 13.71
N ASN A 62 -11.09 -9.32 13.57
CA ASN A 62 -10.41 -10.59 13.35
C ASN A 62 -9.97 -11.27 14.66
N ASN A 63 -10.25 -10.68 15.82
CA ASN A 63 -9.79 -11.15 17.15
C ASN A 63 -8.28 -11.39 17.18
N CYS A 64 -7.48 -10.46 16.63
CA CYS A 64 -6.04 -10.61 16.53
C CYS A 64 -5.26 -9.47 17.17
N HIS A 65 -3.98 -9.72 17.47
CA HIS A 65 -3.10 -8.74 18.08
C HIS A 65 -2.92 -7.50 17.17
N PRO A 66 -3.06 -6.26 17.68
CA PRO A 66 -3.00 -5.03 16.87
C PRO A 66 -1.71 -4.83 16.07
N ASN A 67 -0.58 -5.40 16.52
CA ASN A 67 0.69 -5.29 15.80
C ASN A 67 0.64 -5.92 14.41
N TYR A 68 -0.16 -6.97 14.19
CA TYR A 68 -0.38 -7.55 12.86
C TYR A 68 -0.89 -6.50 11.86
N VAL A 69 -1.88 -5.72 12.29
CA VAL A 69 -2.41 -4.64 11.43
C VAL A 69 -1.36 -3.56 11.21
N SER A 70 -0.66 -3.15 12.28
CA SER A 70 0.36 -2.10 12.20
C SER A 70 1.46 -2.46 11.19
N ASP A 71 1.92 -3.69 11.19
CA ASP A 71 2.98 -4.16 10.27
C ASP A 71 2.50 -4.24 8.83
N LEU A 72 1.30 -4.79 8.59
CA LEU A 72 0.73 -4.82 7.24
C LEU A 72 0.51 -3.42 6.65
N MET A 73 0.13 -2.45 7.50
CA MET A 73 0.01 -1.06 7.08
C MET A 73 1.33 -0.41 6.72
N ASN A 74 2.38 -0.70 7.49
CA ASN A 74 3.71 -0.15 7.26
C ASN A 74 4.28 -0.57 5.90
N LYS A 75 3.84 -1.71 5.35
CA LYS A 75 4.21 -2.13 3.99
C LYS A 75 3.70 -1.18 2.89
N ARG A 76 2.61 -0.43 3.14
CA ARG A 76 2.02 0.56 2.22
C ARG A 76 1.60 0.01 0.85
N THR A 77 1.62 -1.29 0.66
CA THR A 77 1.31 -2.00 -0.60
C THR A 77 -0.10 -2.59 -0.62
N LEU A 78 -0.73 -2.73 0.55
CA LEU A 78 -2.00 -3.40 0.73
C LEU A 78 -3.18 -2.42 0.82
N SER A 79 -4.29 -2.79 0.21
CA SER A 79 -5.60 -2.17 0.49
C SER A 79 -6.14 -2.64 1.84
N VAL A 80 -7.10 -1.90 2.40
CA VAL A 80 -7.80 -2.30 3.64
C VAL A 80 -8.46 -3.68 3.51
N LYS A 81 -9.05 -3.97 2.36
CA LYS A 81 -9.63 -5.28 2.04
C LYS A 81 -8.58 -6.40 2.11
N ALA A 82 -7.41 -6.16 1.52
CA ALA A 82 -6.31 -7.12 1.53
C ALA A 82 -5.81 -7.39 2.96
N ILE A 83 -5.64 -6.34 3.78
CA ILE A 83 -5.26 -6.49 5.19
C ILE A 83 -6.28 -7.37 5.92
N ASN A 84 -7.57 -7.10 5.77
CA ASN A 84 -8.61 -7.90 6.41
C ASN A 84 -8.60 -9.37 5.96
N GLN A 85 -8.33 -9.64 4.67
CA GLN A 85 -8.23 -10.99 4.13
C GLN A 85 -7.01 -11.76 4.67
N ILE A 86 -5.85 -11.09 4.81
CA ILE A 86 -4.66 -11.69 5.40
C ILE A 86 -4.90 -12.03 6.88
N LEU A 87 -5.47 -11.10 7.64
CA LEU A 87 -5.77 -11.31 9.06
C LEU A 87 -6.81 -12.41 9.29
N GLY A 88 -7.75 -12.58 8.38
CA GLY A 88 -8.72 -13.68 8.41
C GLY A 88 -8.09 -15.07 8.29
N LYS A 89 -6.85 -15.17 7.79
CA LYS A 89 -6.09 -16.43 7.71
C LYS A 89 -5.30 -16.76 8.99
N LEU A 90 -5.25 -15.85 9.97
CA LEU A 90 -4.62 -16.13 11.26
C LEU A 90 -5.42 -17.21 12.01
N GLU A 91 -4.74 -18.20 12.57
CA GLU A 91 -5.36 -19.32 13.25
C GLU A 91 -4.84 -19.50 14.68
N GLY A 92 -5.70 -20.07 15.53
CA GLY A 92 -5.38 -20.50 16.89
C GLY A 92 -4.71 -19.41 17.73
N ASP A 93 -3.71 -19.82 18.52
CA ASP A 93 -2.97 -18.94 19.42
C ASP A 93 -2.17 -17.85 18.68
N LYS A 94 -1.88 -18.05 17.39
CA LYS A 94 -1.22 -17.05 16.54
C LYS A 94 -2.03 -15.76 16.40
N LYS A 95 -3.34 -15.77 16.65
CA LYS A 95 -4.15 -14.55 16.70
C LYS A 95 -3.74 -13.63 17.84
N LEU A 96 -3.43 -14.19 19.00
CA LEU A 96 -3.15 -13.45 20.23
C LEU A 96 -1.66 -13.20 20.43
N LEU A 97 -0.83 -14.16 20.10
CA LEU A 97 0.61 -14.09 20.20
C LEU A 97 1.19 -13.58 18.88
N TYR A 98 1.59 -12.31 18.87
CA TYR A 98 2.15 -11.70 17.67
C TYR A 98 3.42 -12.42 17.20
N ASP A 99 3.41 -12.87 15.96
CA ASP A 99 4.53 -13.54 15.28
C ASP A 99 4.78 -12.86 13.93
N LYS A 100 5.88 -12.10 13.86
CA LYS A 100 6.23 -11.34 12.66
C LYS A 100 6.54 -12.24 11.46
N ASN A 101 7.25 -13.36 11.68
CA ASN A 101 7.63 -14.26 10.60
C ASN A 101 6.41 -14.98 10.02
N TYR A 102 5.48 -15.38 10.87
CA TYR A 102 4.22 -15.96 10.42
C TYR A 102 3.40 -14.97 9.59
N LEU A 103 3.35 -13.69 10.03
CA LEU A 103 2.69 -12.63 9.27
C LEU A 103 3.34 -12.42 7.89
N GLU A 104 4.68 -12.42 7.83
CA GLU A 104 5.41 -12.24 6.58
C GLU A 104 5.09 -13.37 5.59
N ASN A 105 5.04 -14.62 6.05
CA ASN A 105 4.65 -15.74 5.22
C ASN A 105 3.22 -15.60 4.67
N LEU A 106 2.26 -15.21 5.52
CA LEU A 106 0.88 -14.96 5.08
C LEU A 106 0.78 -13.79 4.07
N TYR A 107 1.59 -12.76 4.27
CA TYR A 107 1.67 -11.63 3.33
C TYR A 107 2.20 -12.09 1.97
N LEU A 108 3.31 -12.81 1.94
CA LEU A 108 3.90 -13.33 0.70
C LEU A 108 2.96 -14.31 0.01
N GLU A 109 2.35 -15.23 0.74
CA GLU A 109 1.34 -16.15 0.22
C GLU A 109 0.14 -15.39 -0.39
N TYR A 110 -0.32 -14.34 0.27
CA TYR A 110 -1.40 -13.51 -0.25
C TYR A 110 -1.02 -12.80 -1.54
N GLN A 111 0.23 -12.31 -1.65
CA GLN A 111 0.73 -11.59 -2.81
C GLN A 111 1.08 -12.54 -3.96
N ASN A 112 1.50 -13.76 -3.66
CA ASN A 112 1.94 -14.72 -4.67
C ASN A 112 0.73 -15.31 -5.41
N VAL A 113 0.56 -14.88 -6.67
CA VAL A 113 -0.38 -15.48 -7.62
C VAL A 113 0.44 -16.08 -8.74
N ASP A 114 0.28 -17.37 -8.94
CA ASP A 114 0.99 -18.08 -10.01
C ASP A 114 0.35 -17.75 -11.36
N VAL A 115 1.16 -17.27 -12.29
CA VAL A 115 0.77 -16.94 -13.66
C VAL A 115 1.91 -17.37 -14.59
N ASP A 116 1.56 -17.73 -15.83
CA ASP A 116 2.52 -17.87 -16.91
C ASP A 116 2.63 -16.52 -17.63
N ASP A 117 3.78 -15.87 -17.49
CA ASP A 117 4.08 -14.57 -18.09
C ASP A 117 4.98 -14.68 -19.35
N THR A 118 5.18 -15.89 -19.87
CA THR A 118 6.09 -16.15 -20.99
C THR A 118 5.71 -15.38 -22.24
N ALA A 119 4.43 -15.34 -22.60
CA ALA A 119 3.95 -14.63 -23.79
C ALA A 119 4.09 -13.11 -23.63
N ASP A 120 3.67 -12.59 -22.48
CA ASP A 120 3.76 -11.15 -22.14
C ASP A 120 5.22 -10.68 -22.13
N MET A 121 6.12 -11.48 -21.54
CA MET A 121 7.56 -11.20 -21.55
C MET A 121 8.16 -11.22 -22.97
N ALA A 122 7.71 -12.11 -23.83
CA ALA A 122 8.18 -12.17 -25.23
C ALA A 122 7.76 -10.92 -26.01
N GLU A 123 6.49 -10.51 -25.91
CA GLU A 123 5.99 -9.30 -26.57
C GLU A 123 6.70 -8.04 -26.06
N LEU A 124 6.91 -7.94 -24.74
CA LEU A 124 7.65 -6.82 -24.14
C LEU A 124 9.11 -6.82 -24.61
N THR A 125 9.75 -7.98 -24.71
CA THR A 125 11.14 -8.08 -25.22
C THR A 125 11.23 -7.55 -26.64
N GLU A 126 10.30 -7.89 -27.51
CA GLU A 126 10.24 -7.36 -28.88
C GLU A 126 10.01 -5.84 -28.88
N ALA A 127 9.07 -5.34 -28.08
CA ALA A 127 8.74 -3.92 -28.00
C ALA A 127 9.88 -3.05 -27.49
N PHE A 128 10.71 -3.58 -26.57
CA PHE A 128 11.81 -2.85 -25.94
C PHE A 128 13.18 -3.09 -26.60
N ALA A 129 13.25 -4.00 -27.59
CA ALA A 129 14.51 -4.39 -28.23
C ALA A 129 15.25 -3.18 -28.83
N GLY A 130 16.48 -2.93 -28.34
CA GLY A 130 17.35 -1.87 -28.83
C GLY A 130 16.88 -0.43 -28.56
N ARG A 131 15.82 -0.24 -27.78
CA ARG A 131 15.28 1.08 -27.42
C ARG A 131 15.92 1.64 -26.15
N ASN A 132 16.09 2.96 -26.12
CA ASN A 132 16.35 3.67 -24.88
C ASN A 132 15.10 3.67 -24.01
N VAL A 133 15.26 3.59 -22.70
CA VAL A 133 14.13 3.60 -21.76
C VAL A 133 14.34 4.69 -20.71
N LEU A 134 13.29 5.46 -20.47
CA LEU A 134 13.21 6.46 -19.40
C LEU A 134 12.24 5.98 -18.32
N LEU A 135 12.76 5.72 -17.11
CA LEU A 135 11.96 5.33 -15.96
C LEU A 135 11.59 6.55 -15.14
N LEU A 136 10.29 6.78 -14.95
CA LEU A 136 9.76 7.89 -14.17
C LEU A 136 9.16 7.39 -12.86
N GLY A 137 9.68 7.88 -11.73
CA GLY A 137 9.10 7.69 -10.40
C GLY A 137 8.24 8.89 -9.98
N PRO A 138 7.36 8.74 -8.95
CA PRO A 138 6.44 9.79 -8.48
C PRO A 138 7.12 10.86 -7.62
N GLY A 139 8.43 11.03 -7.74
CA GLY A 139 9.22 11.97 -6.93
C GLY A 139 9.23 13.38 -7.49
N MET A 140 9.33 14.40 -6.61
CA MET A 140 9.42 15.82 -6.99
C MET A 140 10.62 16.16 -7.90
N ASN A 141 11.61 15.28 -8.02
CA ASN A 141 12.76 15.50 -8.89
C ASN A 141 12.39 15.48 -10.38
N VAL A 142 11.30 14.83 -10.78
CA VAL A 142 10.82 14.85 -12.16
C VAL A 142 10.46 16.29 -12.55
N GLU A 143 9.75 17.02 -11.68
CA GLU A 143 9.40 18.41 -11.88
C GLU A 143 10.64 19.32 -11.87
N LYS A 144 11.52 19.14 -10.88
CA LYS A 144 12.75 19.95 -10.74
C LYS A 144 13.73 19.80 -11.89
N GLN A 145 13.71 18.66 -12.57
CA GLN A 145 14.62 18.36 -13.69
C GLN A 145 13.89 18.32 -15.04
N LYS A 146 12.73 18.94 -15.12
CA LYS A 146 11.86 18.92 -16.30
C LYS A 146 12.63 19.21 -17.59
N ASP A 147 13.35 20.33 -17.66
CA ASP A 147 14.07 20.77 -18.86
C ASP A 147 15.14 19.76 -19.31
N ARG A 148 15.82 19.14 -18.34
CA ARG A 148 16.82 18.09 -18.61
C ARG A 148 16.18 16.83 -19.18
N ILE A 149 15.03 16.45 -18.63
CA ILE A 149 14.28 15.28 -19.09
C ILE A 149 13.72 15.54 -20.49
N GLU A 150 13.16 16.74 -20.73
CA GLU A 150 12.67 17.13 -22.07
C GLU A 150 13.76 17.08 -23.13
N SER A 151 14.97 17.57 -22.82
CA SER A 151 16.10 17.51 -23.71
C SER A 151 16.48 16.05 -24.03
N TYR A 152 16.56 15.19 -23.00
CA TYR A 152 16.86 13.78 -23.17
C TYR A 152 15.81 13.07 -24.05
N VAL A 153 14.52 13.33 -23.80
CA VAL A 153 13.42 12.73 -24.58
C VAL A 153 13.51 13.14 -26.05
N LYS A 154 13.77 14.42 -26.34
CA LYS A 154 13.92 14.93 -27.71
C LYS A 154 15.11 14.34 -28.46
N GLU A 155 16.23 14.12 -27.76
CA GLU A 155 17.47 13.63 -28.35
C GLU A 155 17.46 12.10 -28.55
N ASN A 156 16.80 11.35 -27.70
CA ASN A 156 16.95 9.89 -27.63
C ASN A 156 15.66 9.11 -27.96
N ASP A 157 14.52 9.77 -28.08
CA ASP A 157 13.21 9.13 -28.34
C ASP A 157 13.00 7.85 -27.48
N PRO A 158 13.11 7.94 -26.14
CA PRO A 158 13.05 6.76 -25.29
C PRO A 158 11.62 6.28 -25.09
N ILE A 159 11.46 4.98 -24.83
CA ILE A 159 10.22 4.47 -24.24
C ILE A 159 10.10 5.01 -22.82
N ILE A 160 8.99 5.67 -22.50
CA ILE A 160 8.74 6.25 -21.19
C ILE A 160 7.89 5.30 -20.36
N VAL A 161 8.45 4.83 -19.23
CA VAL A 161 7.75 3.93 -18.29
C VAL A 161 7.58 4.64 -16.95
N SER A 162 6.35 4.89 -16.52
CA SER A 162 6.05 5.43 -15.18
C SER A 162 5.76 4.31 -14.18
N ILE A 163 6.08 4.54 -12.90
CA ILE A 163 6.04 3.52 -11.84
C ILE A 163 5.00 3.89 -10.80
N ASN A 164 3.89 3.16 -10.76
CA ASN A 164 2.80 3.35 -9.79
C ASN A 164 2.17 4.76 -9.80
N PHE A 165 2.23 5.49 -10.91
CA PHE A 165 1.53 6.76 -11.11
C PHE A 165 1.37 7.07 -12.60
N VAL A 166 0.43 7.95 -12.95
CA VAL A 166 0.27 8.54 -14.28
C VAL A 166 1.00 9.88 -14.30
N SER A 167 2.00 10.01 -15.16
CA SER A 167 2.73 11.28 -15.29
C SER A 167 1.94 12.28 -16.13
N GLU A 168 1.73 13.49 -15.60
CA GLU A 168 1.12 14.60 -16.33
C GLU A 168 2.14 15.42 -17.12
N LEU A 169 3.42 15.39 -16.70
CA LEU A 169 4.49 16.17 -17.34
C LEU A 169 5.06 15.49 -18.57
N PHE A 170 5.15 14.15 -18.52
CA PHE A 170 5.69 13.33 -19.61
C PHE A 170 4.71 12.20 -19.85
N LYS A 171 4.10 12.17 -21.03
CA LYS A 171 3.15 11.13 -21.40
C LYS A 171 3.89 9.77 -21.40
N PRO A 172 3.50 8.81 -20.55
CA PRO A 172 4.12 7.50 -20.55
C PRO A 172 3.63 6.66 -21.73
N ASP A 173 4.50 5.81 -22.29
CA ASP A 173 4.12 4.73 -23.17
C ASP A 173 3.60 3.53 -22.39
N TYR A 174 4.20 3.31 -21.21
CA TYR A 174 3.82 2.23 -20.30
C TYR A 174 3.71 2.72 -18.85
N ILE A 175 2.79 2.10 -18.11
CA ILE A 175 2.69 2.26 -16.66
C ILE A 175 2.98 0.91 -16.01
N PHE A 176 3.99 0.85 -15.14
CA PHE A 176 4.29 -0.34 -14.34
C PHE A 176 3.60 -0.28 -12.98
N LEU A 177 2.82 -1.30 -12.66
CA LEU A 177 2.04 -1.42 -11.43
C LEU A 177 2.38 -2.70 -10.68
N SER A 178 3.05 -2.56 -9.54
CA SER A 178 3.34 -3.69 -8.62
C SER A 178 2.68 -3.52 -7.25
N ASN A 179 1.98 -2.40 -7.04
CA ASN A 179 1.36 -2.02 -5.78
C ASN A 179 -0.16 -1.96 -5.92
N ALA A 180 -0.86 -2.96 -5.36
CA ALA A 180 -2.33 -3.06 -5.44
C ALA A 180 -3.05 -1.85 -4.82
N LYS A 181 -2.50 -1.23 -3.77
CA LYS A 181 -3.07 -0.01 -3.18
C LYS A 181 -2.98 1.18 -4.14
N ARG A 182 -1.86 1.32 -4.84
CA ARG A 182 -1.69 2.37 -5.87
C ARG A 182 -2.63 2.14 -7.05
N TYR A 183 -2.77 0.90 -7.49
CA TYR A 183 -3.74 0.58 -8.53
C TYR A 183 -5.15 1.03 -8.15
N VAL A 184 -5.63 0.72 -6.95
CA VAL A 184 -6.96 1.16 -6.48
C VAL A 184 -7.10 2.69 -6.51
N GLN A 185 -6.04 3.43 -6.14
CA GLN A 185 -6.03 4.89 -6.17
C GLN A 185 -6.08 5.45 -7.60
N LEU A 186 -5.45 4.78 -8.55
CA LEU A 186 -5.34 5.19 -9.94
C LEU A 186 -6.44 4.64 -10.84
N ALA A 187 -7.25 3.70 -10.36
CA ALA A 187 -8.20 2.93 -11.17
C ALA A 187 -9.12 3.80 -12.05
N THR A 188 -9.63 4.91 -11.53
CA THR A 188 -10.49 5.84 -12.29
C THR A 188 -9.71 6.51 -13.42
N GLU A 189 -8.50 6.97 -13.16
CA GLU A 189 -7.64 7.62 -14.16
C GLU A 189 -7.20 6.64 -15.25
N LEU A 190 -6.82 5.42 -14.86
CA LEU A 190 -6.47 4.35 -15.79
C LEU A 190 -7.63 3.96 -16.72
N LEU A 191 -8.87 3.96 -16.20
CA LEU A 191 -10.06 3.71 -17.01
C LEU A 191 -10.37 4.86 -17.98
N GLN A 192 -10.14 6.09 -17.58
CA GLN A 192 -10.39 7.27 -18.41
C GLN A 192 -9.34 7.47 -19.51
N LYS A 193 -8.08 7.13 -19.25
CA LYS A 193 -6.93 7.35 -20.13
C LYS A 193 -6.37 6.03 -20.73
N GLY A 194 -7.07 4.92 -20.55
CA GLY A 194 -6.54 3.57 -20.83
C GLY A 194 -6.12 3.29 -22.27
N ASP A 195 -6.51 4.13 -23.23
CA ASP A 195 -6.08 4.03 -24.63
C ASP A 195 -4.82 4.89 -24.94
N GLU A 196 -4.31 5.62 -23.95
CA GLU A 196 -3.15 6.51 -24.13
C GLU A 196 -1.81 5.84 -23.85
N PHE A 197 -1.80 4.74 -23.09
CA PHE A 197 -0.63 3.99 -22.64
C PHE A 197 -0.99 2.52 -22.41
N LYS A 198 0.01 1.67 -22.33
CA LYS A 198 -0.16 0.26 -21.96
C LYS A 198 0.15 0.03 -20.47
N VAL A 199 -0.57 -0.89 -19.84
CA VAL A 199 -0.41 -1.21 -18.42
C VAL A 199 0.30 -2.54 -18.24
N ILE A 200 1.51 -2.50 -17.68
CA ILE A 200 2.27 -3.66 -17.22
C ILE A 200 2.02 -3.82 -15.74
N ALA A 201 1.40 -4.90 -15.30
CA ALA A 201 1.13 -5.12 -13.89
C ALA A 201 1.67 -6.47 -13.40
N THR A 202 2.03 -6.54 -12.13
CA THR A 202 2.44 -7.80 -11.52
C THR A 202 1.23 -8.63 -11.09
N SER A 203 1.36 -9.94 -11.01
CA SER A 203 0.25 -10.89 -10.77
C SER A 203 -0.49 -10.65 -9.45
N ASN A 204 0.14 -10.06 -8.43
CA ASN A 204 -0.51 -9.62 -7.20
C ASN A 204 -1.49 -8.44 -7.40
N VAL A 205 -1.30 -7.64 -8.45
CA VAL A 205 -2.20 -6.53 -8.84
C VAL A 205 -3.30 -7.04 -9.76
N THR A 206 -2.98 -7.85 -10.75
CA THR A 206 -3.94 -8.34 -11.75
C THR A 206 -4.99 -9.31 -11.19
N LYS A 207 -4.78 -9.86 -9.97
CA LYS A 207 -5.84 -10.60 -9.26
C LYS A 207 -7.05 -9.73 -8.87
N THR A 208 -6.92 -8.40 -8.97
CA THR A 208 -8.05 -7.48 -8.84
C THR A 208 -8.77 -7.34 -10.18
N SER A 209 -10.04 -6.91 -10.17
CA SER A 209 -10.74 -6.59 -11.42
C SER A 209 -10.12 -5.36 -12.07
N GLY A 210 -9.70 -5.47 -13.34
CA GLY A 210 -9.11 -4.35 -14.07
C GLY A 210 -8.73 -4.74 -15.50
N LYS A 211 -8.34 -3.75 -16.32
CA LYS A 211 -7.79 -3.95 -17.66
C LYS A 211 -6.29 -3.77 -17.57
N PHE A 212 -5.55 -4.81 -17.88
CA PHE A 212 -4.09 -4.84 -17.91
C PHE A 212 -3.66 -5.38 -19.27
N ASP A 213 -2.64 -4.77 -19.87
CA ASP A 213 -2.13 -5.22 -21.17
C ASP A 213 -1.13 -6.36 -20.99
N TYR A 214 -0.32 -6.32 -19.92
CA TYR A 214 0.66 -7.34 -19.60
C TYR A 214 0.62 -7.70 -18.11
N THR A 215 0.74 -8.98 -17.80
CA THR A 215 0.82 -9.51 -16.45
C THR A 215 2.13 -10.21 -16.21
N LEU A 216 2.94 -9.72 -15.28
CA LEU A 216 4.22 -10.32 -14.92
C LEU A 216 4.15 -11.08 -13.59
N LYS A 217 4.86 -12.20 -13.51
CA LYS A 217 4.88 -13.03 -12.30
C LYS A 217 5.58 -12.32 -11.14
N TYR A 218 4.80 -11.91 -10.15
CA TYR A 218 5.26 -11.13 -8.99
C TYR A 218 6.42 -11.81 -8.24
N ALA A 219 6.28 -13.11 -7.92
CA ALA A 219 7.27 -13.85 -7.14
C ALA A 219 8.67 -13.84 -7.74
N THR A 220 8.79 -13.80 -9.07
CA THR A 220 10.10 -13.80 -9.75
C THR A 220 10.82 -12.47 -9.72
N LEU A 221 10.13 -11.40 -9.32
CA LEU A 221 10.65 -10.03 -9.27
C LEU A 221 11.07 -9.62 -7.85
N LEU A 222 10.76 -10.43 -6.83
CA LEU A 222 11.15 -10.16 -5.46
C LEU A 222 12.67 -10.09 -5.30
N ASP A 223 13.11 -9.32 -4.31
CA ASP A 223 14.51 -9.21 -3.91
C ASP A 223 14.63 -9.59 -2.43
N GLU A 224 14.95 -10.86 -2.16
CA GLU A 224 15.00 -11.39 -0.81
C GLU A 224 16.13 -10.80 0.04
N ASP A 225 17.17 -10.25 -0.58
CA ASP A 225 18.29 -9.60 0.08
C ASP A 225 18.02 -8.11 0.40
N ALA A 226 16.95 -7.53 -0.16
CA ALA A 226 16.62 -6.13 0.08
C ALA A 226 15.81 -5.93 1.37
N GLU A 227 16.02 -4.79 2.05
CA GLU A 227 15.21 -4.39 3.21
C GLU A 227 13.71 -4.34 2.88
N ILE A 228 13.37 -3.91 1.65
CA ILE A 228 12.01 -3.92 1.11
C ILE A 228 12.01 -4.87 -0.09
N ILE A 229 11.60 -6.10 0.15
CA ILE A 229 11.67 -7.21 -0.82
C ILE A 229 10.83 -7.01 -2.09
N ASP A 230 9.78 -6.19 -2.02
CA ASP A 230 8.84 -5.88 -3.10
C ASP A 230 8.89 -4.40 -3.52
N ASN A 231 10.08 -3.81 -3.50
CA ASN A 231 10.28 -2.45 -3.98
C ASN A 231 9.96 -2.34 -5.46
N SER A 232 8.95 -1.56 -5.82
CA SER A 232 8.43 -1.44 -7.19
C SER A 232 9.48 -1.00 -8.20
N PHE A 233 10.42 -0.12 -7.79
CA PHE A 233 11.46 0.36 -8.68
C PHE A 233 12.50 -0.74 -8.98
N ILE A 234 12.91 -1.49 -7.95
CA ILE A 234 13.83 -2.63 -8.10
C ILE A 234 13.17 -3.72 -8.96
N MET A 235 11.87 -3.99 -8.74
CA MET A 235 11.12 -4.94 -9.57
C MET A 235 11.12 -4.53 -11.05
N LEU A 236 10.87 -3.24 -11.34
CA LEU A 236 10.91 -2.74 -12.71
C LEU A 236 12.33 -2.83 -13.31
N LEU A 237 13.37 -2.51 -12.54
CA LEU A 237 14.76 -2.69 -13.00
C LEU A 237 15.05 -4.16 -13.35
N LYS A 238 14.59 -5.12 -12.54
CA LYS A 238 14.70 -6.56 -12.87
C LYS A 238 13.96 -6.92 -14.17
N VAL A 239 12.79 -6.32 -14.42
CA VAL A 239 12.08 -6.48 -15.71
C VAL A 239 12.94 -5.93 -16.83
N MET A 240 13.45 -4.69 -16.75
CA MET A 240 14.28 -4.07 -17.79
C MET A 240 15.54 -4.91 -18.11
N ILE A 241 16.20 -5.45 -17.09
CA ILE A 241 17.35 -6.35 -17.27
C ILE A 241 16.94 -7.61 -18.06
N ARG A 242 15.80 -8.22 -17.73
CA ARG A 242 15.29 -9.41 -18.42
C ARG A 242 14.90 -9.12 -19.88
N LEU A 243 14.40 -7.92 -20.16
CA LEU A 243 14.08 -7.47 -21.50
C LEU A 243 15.34 -7.11 -22.34
N GLY A 244 16.55 -7.16 -21.71
CA GLY A 244 17.80 -6.83 -22.39
C GLY A 244 17.98 -5.34 -22.70
N VAL A 245 17.29 -4.47 -21.99
CA VAL A 245 17.45 -3.02 -22.11
C VAL A 245 18.84 -2.63 -21.58
N LYS A 246 19.55 -1.76 -22.32
CA LYS A 246 20.91 -1.31 -21.99
C LYS A 246 20.91 -0.05 -21.12
#